data_7cf38a3eedd362dce218cec3224358fa
#
_entry.id   7cf38a3eedd362dce218cec3224358fa
#
_cell.length_a   1.000
_cell.length_b   1.000
_cell.length_c   1.000
_cell.angle_alpha   90.00
_cell.angle_beta   90.00
_cell.angle_gamma   90.00
#
_symmetry.space_group_name_H-M   'P 1'
#
loop_
_entity.id
_entity.type
_entity.pdbx_description
1 polymer ?
#
loop_
_entity_poly.entity_id
_entity_poly.type
_entity_poly.pdbx_seq_one_letter_code
_entity_poly.pdbx_strand_id
1 'polypeptide(L)'
;LPLGVAWYSFKVYVSRSNDVRAENAKLAELNVLFERSNARLTEAHISIVGALLGSLEAKTAAGTAHLAATIYRSVAVAKRLGLDDTAVDAVQLGALFHDLGKIAISDGILLKPERLTDVEWSEVRAHPIIGASLLAQMPELDHIRPLILAHHERFDGRGYPNGLTGDAIPRAAQIIAVADAYEAITTPRPYRRAVTPEAAVAELRACAGTQFDPVVVEAFVVELNVAPTSELEHLTVYQRAVDAVRFTAR
;
A
#
# COMPACT_ATOMS: atom_id res chain seq x y z
N LEU A 1 -47.04 48.20 -23.59
CA LEU A 1 -46.77 48.20 -22.14
C LEU A 1 -46.30 49.58 -21.72
N PRO A 2 -46.84 50.17 -20.62
CA PRO A 2 -46.37 51.50 -20.16
C PRO A 2 -44.87 51.43 -19.85
N LEU A 3 -44.09 52.40 -20.28
CA LEU A 3 -42.65 52.55 -20.11
C LEU A 3 -42.21 52.33 -18.65
N GLY A 4 -43.03 52.65 -17.67
CA GLY A 4 -42.77 52.41 -16.24
C GLY A 4 -42.69 50.93 -15.83
N VAL A 5 -43.52 50.07 -16.43
CA VAL A 5 -43.51 48.62 -16.14
C VAL A 5 -42.25 47.94 -16.73
N ALA A 6 -41.87 48.34 -17.92
CA ALA A 6 -40.66 47.85 -18.57
C ALA A 6 -39.40 48.26 -17.78
N TRP A 7 -39.34 49.50 -17.32
CA TRP A 7 -38.24 50.01 -16.50
C TRP A 7 -38.15 49.29 -15.15
N TYR A 8 -39.29 49.07 -14.48
CA TYR A 8 -39.33 48.35 -13.22
C TYR A 8 -38.86 46.87 -13.36
N SER A 9 -39.37 46.18 -14.38
CA SER A 9 -38.96 44.81 -14.69
C SER A 9 -37.47 44.72 -15.01
N PHE A 10 -36.95 45.69 -15.77
CA PHE A 10 -35.49 45.75 -16.05
C PHE A 10 -34.67 45.95 -14.76
N LYS A 11 -35.09 46.86 -13.89
CA LYS A 11 -34.40 47.12 -12.61
C LYS A 11 -34.39 45.89 -11.70
N VAL A 12 -35.52 45.16 -11.59
CA VAL A 12 -35.62 43.91 -10.84
C VAL A 12 -34.72 42.83 -11.45
N TYR A 13 -34.71 42.72 -12.77
CA TYR A 13 -33.84 41.77 -13.48
C TYR A 13 -32.35 42.03 -13.21
N VAL A 14 -31.92 43.28 -13.33
CA VAL A 14 -30.52 43.65 -13.08
C VAL A 14 -30.13 43.41 -11.62
N SER A 15 -30.98 43.77 -10.66
CA SER A 15 -30.72 43.48 -9.23
C SER A 15 -30.55 42.00 -9.01
N ARG A 16 -31.50 41.17 -9.48
CA ARG A 16 -31.46 39.71 -9.31
C ARG A 16 -30.26 39.08 -9.99
N SER A 17 -29.86 39.58 -11.16
CA SER A 17 -28.65 39.13 -11.87
C SER A 17 -27.38 39.46 -11.09
N ASN A 18 -27.31 40.62 -10.44
CA ASN A 18 -26.16 40.97 -9.59
C ASN A 18 -26.09 40.13 -8.31
N ASP A 19 -27.26 39.86 -7.70
CA ASP A 19 -27.33 38.98 -6.50
C ASP A 19 -26.83 37.56 -6.84
N VAL A 20 -27.30 36.99 -7.97
CA VAL A 20 -26.84 35.67 -8.43
C VAL A 20 -25.33 35.65 -8.75
N ARG A 21 -24.81 36.73 -9.33
CA ARG A 21 -23.36 36.83 -9.59
C ARG A 21 -22.55 36.89 -8.29
N ALA A 22 -23.03 37.64 -7.30
CA ALA A 22 -22.37 37.74 -6.00
C ALA A 22 -22.40 36.38 -5.25
N GLU A 23 -23.51 35.65 -5.34
CA GLU A 23 -23.69 34.35 -4.75
C GLU A 23 -22.78 33.28 -5.41
N ASN A 24 -22.70 33.31 -6.76
CA ASN A 24 -21.79 32.44 -7.50
C ASN A 24 -20.32 32.74 -7.20
N ALA A 25 -19.94 34.01 -7.05
CA ALA A 25 -18.57 34.37 -6.64
C ALA A 25 -18.23 33.84 -5.24
N LYS A 26 -19.18 33.96 -4.30
CA LYS A 26 -19.01 33.41 -2.94
C LYS A 26 -18.93 31.90 -2.94
N LEU A 27 -19.72 31.20 -3.74
CA LEU A 27 -19.65 29.73 -3.90
C LEU A 27 -18.31 29.31 -4.48
N ALA A 28 -17.79 30.03 -5.48
CA ALA A 28 -16.47 29.74 -6.05
C ALA A 28 -15.35 29.92 -5.01
N GLU A 29 -15.42 30.96 -4.18
CA GLU A 29 -14.46 31.19 -3.09
C GLU A 29 -14.53 30.06 -2.04
N LEU A 30 -15.74 29.66 -1.63
CA LEU A 30 -15.95 28.57 -0.69
C LEU A 30 -15.43 27.23 -1.25
N ASN A 31 -15.64 26.94 -2.53
CA ASN A 31 -15.11 25.74 -3.16
C ASN A 31 -13.57 25.72 -3.13
N VAL A 32 -12.92 26.84 -3.44
CA VAL A 32 -11.44 26.94 -3.36
C VAL A 32 -10.95 26.71 -1.93
N LEU A 33 -11.64 27.28 -0.93
CA LEU A 33 -11.28 27.07 0.49
C LEU A 33 -11.51 25.61 0.90
N PHE A 34 -12.60 25.00 0.46
CA PHE A 34 -12.91 23.59 0.72
C PHE A 34 -11.85 22.66 0.13
N GLU A 35 -11.49 22.85 -1.14
CA GLU A 35 -10.44 22.05 -1.79
C GLU A 35 -9.09 22.20 -1.10
N ARG A 36 -8.71 23.42 -0.70
CA ARG A 36 -7.48 23.66 0.06
C ARG A 36 -7.50 22.98 1.43
N SER A 37 -8.64 23.00 2.10
CA SER A 37 -8.80 22.34 3.40
C SER A 37 -8.69 20.83 3.27
N ASN A 38 -9.35 20.25 2.26
CA ASN A 38 -9.26 18.82 1.97
C ASN A 38 -7.82 18.40 1.64
N ALA A 39 -7.14 19.16 0.76
CA ALA A 39 -5.75 18.87 0.44
C ALA A 39 -4.83 18.87 1.67
N ARG A 40 -5.01 19.82 2.60
CA ARG A 40 -4.25 19.87 3.86
C ARG A 40 -4.56 18.70 4.79
N LEU A 41 -5.84 18.31 4.90
CA LEU A 41 -6.22 17.15 5.71
C LEU A 41 -5.60 15.87 5.16
N THR A 42 -5.65 15.69 3.87
CA THR A 42 -5.04 14.55 3.19
C THR A 42 -3.52 14.52 3.39
N GLU A 43 -2.84 15.64 3.24
CA GLU A 43 -1.38 15.73 3.49
C GLU A 43 -1.03 15.41 4.96
N ALA A 44 -1.86 15.84 5.91
CA ALA A 44 -1.68 15.51 7.32
C ALA A 44 -1.88 14.00 7.58
N HIS A 45 -2.91 13.39 7.00
CA HIS A 45 -3.14 11.94 7.12
C HIS A 45 -1.97 11.14 6.58
N ILE A 46 -1.45 11.48 5.41
CA ILE A 46 -0.30 10.83 4.78
C ILE A 46 0.95 10.96 5.65
N SER A 47 1.19 12.15 6.21
CA SER A 47 2.32 12.37 7.11
C SER A 47 2.23 11.51 8.37
N ILE A 48 1.03 11.35 8.92
CA ILE A 48 0.78 10.49 10.09
C ILE A 48 1.06 9.03 9.72
N VAL A 49 0.53 8.56 8.61
CA VAL A 49 0.74 7.17 8.16
C VAL A 49 2.22 6.92 7.86
N GLY A 50 2.92 7.85 7.20
CA GLY A 50 4.36 7.76 6.97
C GLY A 50 5.16 7.70 8.28
N ALA A 51 4.80 8.49 9.29
CA ALA A 51 5.42 8.44 10.61
C ALA A 51 5.14 7.11 11.35
N LEU A 52 3.94 6.56 11.21
CA LEU A 52 3.57 5.27 11.78
C LEU A 52 4.35 4.12 11.12
N LEU A 53 4.47 4.12 9.80
CA LEU A 53 5.29 3.16 9.06
C LEU A 53 6.75 3.26 9.47
N GLY A 54 7.34 4.46 9.52
CA GLY A 54 8.71 4.66 9.98
C GLY A 54 8.94 4.20 11.42
N SER A 55 7.96 4.40 12.31
CA SER A 55 8.00 3.89 13.69
C SER A 55 7.93 2.36 13.74
N LEU A 56 7.10 1.75 12.88
CA LEU A 56 6.99 0.30 12.78
C LEU A 56 8.28 -0.33 12.24
N GLU A 57 8.88 0.26 11.22
CA GLU A 57 10.17 -0.17 10.67
C GLU A 57 11.28 -0.10 11.70
N ALA A 58 11.32 0.97 12.51
CA ALA A 58 12.28 1.10 13.61
C ALA A 58 12.11 0.02 14.68
N LYS A 59 10.90 -0.53 14.85
CA LYS A 59 10.61 -1.64 15.77
C LYS A 59 10.95 -3.01 15.19
N THR A 60 10.91 -3.18 13.89
CA THR A 60 11.21 -4.47 13.26
C THR A 60 12.71 -4.58 12.99
N ALA A 61 13.30 -5.72 13.27
CA ALA A 61 14.73 -5.97 13.04
C ALA A 61 15.12 -5.90 11.54
N ALA A 62 14.15 -5.87 10.64
CA ALA A 62 14.35 -5.83 9.19
C ALA A 62 14.62 -4.41 8.64
N GLY A 63 14.06 -3.37 9.29
CA GLY A 63 14.29 -1.96 8.94
C GLY A 63 13.78 -1.53 7.56
N THR A 64 14.02 -0.23 7.25
CA THR A 64 13.59 0.43 5.99
C THR A 64 14.16 -0.22 4.73
N ALA A 65 15.36 -0.81 4.80
CA ALA A 65 16.00 -1.44 3.64
C ALA A 65 15.22 -2.66 3.14
N HIS A 66 14.71 -3.49 4.05
CA HIS A 66 13.87 -4.65 3.70
C HIS A 66 12.58 -4.22 3.01
N LEU A 67 11.87 -3.24 3.58
CA LEU A 67 10.62 -2.74 2.99
C LEU A 67 10.88 -2.10 1.61
N ALA A 68 11.92 -1.29 1.48
CA ALA A 68 12.31 -0.67 0.22
C ALA A 68 12.61 -1.71 -0.87
N ALA A 69 13.33 -2.79 -0.52
CA ALA A 69 13.63 -3.89 -1.43
C ALA A 69 12.35 -4.67 -1.82
N THR A 70 11.47 -4.95 -0.85
CA THR A 70 10.17 -5.61 -1.11
C THR A 70 9.34 -4.80 -2.09
N ILE A 71 9.21 -3.48 -1.91
CA ILE A 71 8.48 -2.59 -2.81
C ILE A 71 9.10 -2.61 -4.21
N TYR A 72 10.42 -2.39 -4.30
CA TYR A 72 11.13 -2.35 -5.57
C TYR A 72 10.90 -3.63 -6.38
N ARG A 73 11.13 -4.80 -5.76
CA ARG A 73 10.97 -6.10 -6.42
C ARG A 73 9.54 -6.39 -6.81
N SER A 74 8.58 -6.04 -5.95
CA SER A 74 7.15 -6.20 -6.27
C SER A 74 6.75 -5.40 -7.50
N VAL A 75 7.18 -4.14 -7.60
CA VAL A 75 6.93 -3.27 -8.77
C VAL A 75 7.59 -3.82 -10.03
N ALA A 76 8.84 -4.29 -9.94
CA ALA A 76 9.55 -4.87 -11.08
C ALA A 76 8.84 -6.12 -11.61
N VAL A 77 8.42 -7.02 -10.72
CA VAL A 77 7.66 -8.23 -11.08
C VAL A 77 6.29 -7.88 -11.67
N ALA A 78 5.57 -6.91 -11.11
CA ALA A 78 4.30 -6.47 -11.66
C ALA A 78 4.42 -5.96 -13.10
N LYS A 79 5.43 -5.16 -13.38
CA LYS A 79 5.74 -4.67 -14.74
C LYS A 79 6.12 -5.81 -15.68
N ARG A 80 6.94 -6.76 -15.23
CA ARG A 80 7.30 -7.95 -16.01
C ARG A 80 6.11 -8.81 -16.38
N LEU A 81 5.15 -8.93 -15.47
CA LEU A 81 3.90 -9.66 -15.71
C LEU A 81 2.91 -8.88 -16.59
N GLY A 82 3.26 -7.66 -17.03
CA GLY A 82 2.42 -6.84 -17.92
C GLY A 82 1.20 -6.21 -17.23
N LEU A 83 1.27 -5.99 -15.92
CA LEU A 83 0.22 -5.26 -15.22
C LEU A 83 0.22 -3.80 -15.72
N ASP A 84 -0.98 -3.21 -15.84
CA ASP A 84 -1.13 -1.79 -16.18
C ASP A 84 -0.65 -0.87 -15.03
N ASP A 85 -0.51 0.42 -15.32
CA ASP A 85 0.01 1.40 -14.36
C ASP A 85 -0.80 1.45 -13.08
N THR A 86 -2.13 1.33 -13.16
CA THR A 86 -3.03 1.33 -11.99
C THR A 86 -2.77 0.11 -11.10
N ALA A 87 -2.60 -1.06 -11.69
CA ALA A 87 -2.28 -2.27 -10.95
C ALA A 87 -0.86 -2.25 -10.37
N VAL A 88 0.11 -1.65 -11.08
CA VAL A 88 1.47 -1.43 -10.58
C VAL A 88 1.47 -0.49 -9.38
N ASP A 89 0.70 0.60 -9.42
CA ASP A 89 0.55 1.53 -8.29
C ASP A 89 -0.10 0.82 -7.09
N ALA A 90 -1.12 -0.02 -7.32
CA ALA A 90 -1.72 -0.83 -6.27
C ALA A 90 -0.71 -1.83 -5.65
N VAL A 91 0.14 -2.48 -6.45
CA VAL A 91 1.24 -3.34 -5.95
C VAL A 91 2.22 -2.53 -5.10
N GLN A 92 2.60 -1.34 -5.55
CA GLN A 92 3.53 -0.47 -4.84
C GLN A 92 2.98 -0.06 -3.47
N LEU A 93 1.72 0.42 -3.43
CA LEU A 93 1.06 0.80 -2.18
C LEU A 93 0.77 -0.43 -1.30
N GLY A 94 0.35 -1.54 -1.89
CA GLY A 94 0.14 -2.80 -1.18
C GLY A 94 1.41 -3.28 -0.49
N ALA A 95 2.55 -3.25 -1.18
CA ALA A 95 3.85 -3.59 -0.60
C ALA A 95 4.30 -2.61 0.48
N LEU A 96 3.98 -1.31 0.36
CA LEU A 96 4.27 -0.32 1.40
C LEU A 96 3.48 -0.59 2.70
N PHE A 97 2.23 -1.01 2.59
CA PHE A 97 1.30 -1.11 3.73
C PHE A 97 1.06 -2.55 4.23
N HIS A 98 1.62 -3.59 3.58
CA HIS A 98 1.27 -5.00 3.90
C HIS A 98 1.41 -5.33 5.38
N ASP A 99 2.40 -4.79 6.03
CA ASP A 99 2.75 -5.04 7.43
C ASP A 99 2.22 -3.99 8.42
N LEU A 100 1.43 -3.00 7.98
CA LEU A 100 0.92 -1.91 8.82
C LEU A 100 0.26 -2.41 10.11
N GLY A 101 -0.47 -3.52 10.03
CA GLY A 101 -1.17 -4.09 11.19
C GLY A 101 -0.27 -4.62 12.31
N LYS A 102 1.03 -4.80 12.06
CA LYS A 102 2.01 -5.16 13.10
C LYS A 102 2.15 -4.08 14.18
N ILE A 103 1.68 -2.87 13.94
CA ILE A 103 1.65 -1.80 14.95
C ILE A 103 0.85 -2.20 16.20
N ALA A 104 -0.14 -3.09 16.06
CA ALA A 104 -0.96 -3.58 17.16
C ALA A 104 -0.35 -4.78 17.91
N ILE A 105 0.76 -5.33 17.43
CA ILE A 105 1.45 -6.45 18.07
C ILE A 105 2.44 -5.91 19.10
N SER A 106 2.50 -6.54 20.27
CA SER A 106 3.43 -6.13 21.32
C SER A 106 4.90 -6.36 20.92
N ASP A 107 5.79 -5.46 21.37
CA ASP A 107 7.23 -5.59 21.13
C ASP A 107 7.79 -6.89 21.71
N GLY A 108 7.21 -7.39 22.82
CA GLY A 108 7.59 -8.66 23.42
C GLY A 108 7.35 -9.87 22.52
N ILE A 109 6.40 -9.79 21.58
CA ILE A 109 6.15 -10.83 20.58
C ILE A 109 6.98 -10.58 19.32
N LEU A 110 7.00 -9.35 18.80
CA LEU A 110 7.70 -9.02 17.55
C LEU A 110 9.22 -9.22 17.65
N LEU A 111 9.79 -8.92 18.82
CA LEU A 111 11.23 -8.98 19.07
C LEU A 111 11.65 -10.23 19.87
N LYS A 112 10.71 -11.16 20.10
CA LYS A 112 10.98 -12.38 20.88
C LYS A 112 12.07 -13.20 20.22
N PRO A 113 13.16 -13.53 20.94
CA PRO A 113 14.26 -14.32 20.39
C PRO A 113 13.91 -15.82 20.26
N GLU A 114 12.99 -16.31 21.06
CA GLU A 114 12.57 -17.71 21.04
C GLU A 114 11.45 -17.93 20.01
N ARG A 115 11.11 -19.18 19.78
CA ARG A 115 9.94 -19.54 18.97
C ARG A 115 8.66 -19.00 19.60
N LEU A 116 7.80 -18.43 18.79
CA LEU A 116 6.47 -18.00 19.22
C LEU A 116 5.62 -19.22 19.60
N THR A 117 4.84 -19.08 20.66
CA THR A 117 3.78 -20.02 21.02
C THR A 117 2.62 -19.92 20.03
N ASP A 118 1.70 -20.89 20.04
CA ASP A 118 0.53 -20.86 19.17
C ASP A 118 -0.37 -19.64 19.44
N VAL A 119 -0.45 -19.19 20.70
CA VAL A 119 -1.19 -17.98 21.07
C VAL A 119 -0.53 -16.74 20.47
N GLU A 120 0.78 -16.57 20.63
CA GLU A 120 1.54 -15.46 20.06
C GLU A 120 1.50 -15.47 18.52
N TRP A 121 1.54 -16.65 17.91
CA TRP A 121 1.35 -16.80 16.46
C TRP A 121 -0.05 -16.35 16.02
N SER A 122 -1.08 -16.63 16.81
CA SER A 122 -2.44 -16.18 16.53
C SER A 122 -2.51 -14.65 16.51
N GLU A 123 -1.83 -13.96 17.44
CA GLU A 123 -1.74 -12.50 17.46
C GLU A 123 -1.01 -11.97 16.21
N VAL A 124 0.14 -12.59 15.85
CA VAL A 124 0.86 -12.17 14.64
C VAL A 124 0.01 -12.36 13.39
N ARG A 125 -0.72 -13.46 13.27
CA ARG A 125 -1.60 -13.73 12.11
C ARG A 125 -2.78 -12.79 11.99
N ALA A 126 -3.08 -12.00 13.00
CA ALA A 126 -4.15 -11.00 12.94
C ALA A 126 -3.73 -9.71 12.20
N HIS A 127 -2.41 -9.46 11.97
CA HIS A 127 -1.96 -8.19 11.40
C HIS A 127 -2.55 -7.87 10.00
N PRO A 128 -2.83 -8.81 9.08
CA PRO A 128 -3.47 -8.47 7.81
C PRO A 128 -4.86 -7.89 8.00
N ILE A 129 -5.64 -8.45 8.94
CA ILE A 129 -6.99 -7.99 9.28
C ILE A 129 -6.91 -6.60 9.92
N ILE A 130 -5.99 -6.40 10.85
CA ILE A 130 -5.77 -5.13 11.54
C ILE A 130 -5.33 -4.06 10.54
N GLY A 131 -4.35 -4.35 9.69
CA GLY A 131 -3.86 -3.45 8.66
C GLY A 131 -4.96 -3.02 7.69
N ALA A 132 -5.74 -3.96 7.17
CA ALA A 132 -6.90 -3.67 6.33
C ALA A 132 -7.96 -2.82 7.04
N SER A 133 -8.17 -3.03 8.35
CA SER A 133 -9.11 -2.24 9.17
C SER A 133 -8.62 -0.82 9.41
N LEU A 134 -7.32 -0.62 9.60
CA LEU A 134 -6.73 0.72 9.73
C LEU A 134 -6.89 1.53 8.44
N LEU A 135 -6.68 0.91 7.28
CA LEU A 135 -6.86 1.54 5.98
C LEU A 135 -8.34 1.81 5.63
N ALA A 136 -9.31 1.17 6.30
CA ALA A 136 -10.72 1.43 6.07
C ALA A 136 -11.14 2.87 6.41
N GLN A 137 -10.33 3.60 7.16
CA GLN A 137 -10.55 5.02 7.46
C GLN A 137 -10.03 5.95 6.35
N MET A 138 -9.42 5.40 5.30
CA MET A 138 -8.82 6.12 4.18
C MET A 138 -9.44 5.63 2.87
N PRO A 139 -10.57 6.23 2.41
CA PRO A 139 -11.29 5.78 1.20
C PRO A 139 -10.39 5.72 -0.06
N GLU A 140 -9.39 6.59 -0.13
CA GLU A 140 -8.42 6.65 -1.23
C GLU A 140 -7.58 5.37 -1.35
N LEU A 141 -7.38 4.65 -0.24
CA LEU A 141 -6.62 3.41 -0.15
C LEU A 141 -7.51 2.15 -0.10
N ASP A 142 -8.83 2.29 -0.28
CA ASP A 142 -9.76 1.17 -0.19
C ASP A 142 -9.42 0.06 -1.21
N HIS A 143 -8.92 0.44 -2.38
CA HIS A 143 -8.54 -0.46 -3.46
C HIS A 143 -7.36 -1.39 -3.12
N ILE A 144 -6.49 -1.04 -2.16
CA ILE A 144 -5.36 -1.89 -1.73
C ILE A 144 -5.70 -2.78 -0.53
N ARG A 145 -6.80 -2.55 0.18
CA ARG A 145 -7.18 -3.34 1.36
C ARG A 145 -7.27 -4.85 1.09
N PRO A 146 -7.83 -5.32 -0.04
CA PRO A 146 -7.80 -6.74 -0.37
C PRO A 146 -6.39 -7.31 -0.48
N LEU A 147 -5.40 -6.51 -0.91
CA LEU A 147 -4.01 -6.92 -1.04
C LEU A 147 -3.38 -7.12 0.34
N ILE A 148 -3.61 -6.14 1.24
CA ILE A 148 -3.14 -6.21 2.63
C ILE A 148 -3.73 -7.43 3.33
N LEU A 149 -5.01 -7.70 3.12
CA LEU A 149 -5.68 -8.84 3.72
C LEU A 149 -5.13 -10.19 3.22
N ALA A 150 -4.72 -10.27 1.95
CA ALA A 150 -4.41 -11.52 1.27
C ALA A 150 -2.90 -11.82 1.11
N HIS A 151 -1.99 -10.94 1.56
CA HIS A 151 -0.56 -11.14 1.30
C HIS A 151 0.08 -12.35 2.01
N HIS A 152 -0.62 -12.96 2.99
CA HIS A 152 -0.25 -14.21 3.63
C HIS A 152 -1.13 -15.40 3.22
N GLU A 153 -1.98 -15.21 2.21
CA GLU A 153 -2.65 -16.34 1.60
C GLU A 153 -1.65 -17.20 0.81
N ARG A 154 -1.92 -18.50 0.75
CA ARG A 154 -1.08 -19.45 0.06
C ARG A 154 -1.81 -20.00 -1.17
N PHE A 155 -1.06 -20.27 -2.22
CA PHE A 155 -1.62 -20.80 -3.46
C PHE A 155 -2.41 -22.09 -3.26
N ASP A 156 -2.02 -22.92 -2.28
CA ASP A 156 -2.66 -24.18 -1.87
C ASP A 156 -3.87 -24.00 -0.90
N GLY A 157 -4.22 -22.76 -0.52
CA GLY A 157 -5.33 -22.46 0.38
C GLY A 157 -5.04 -22.69 1.87
N ARG A 158 -3.80 -23.01 2.24
CA ARG A 158 -3.39 -23.20 3.65
C ARG A 158 -2.87 -21.91 4.29
N GLY A 159 -3.12 -20.77 3.63
CA GLY A 159 -2.76 -19.45 4.11
C GLY A 159 -3.76 -18.88 5.11
N TYR A 160 -3.62 -17.61 5.38
CA TYR A 160 -4.52 -16.86 6.27
C TYR A 160 -4.70 -15.42 5.77
N PRO A 161 -5.79 -14.72 6.16
CA PRO A 161 -6.81 -15.12 7.14
C PRO A 161 -8.00 -15.91 6.53
N ASN A 162 -8.21 -15.91 5.21
CA ASN A 162 -9.42 -16.41 4.57
C ASN A 162 -9.26 -17.80 3.94
N GLY A 163 -8.04 -18.31 3.75
CA GLY A 163 -7.74 -19.56 3.08
C GLY A 163 -8.07 -19.52 1.57
N LEU A 164 -7.82 -18.37 0.92
CA LEU A 164 -8.00 -18.22 -0.53
C LEU A 164 -7.01 -19.13 -1.28
N THR A 165 -7.45 -19.64 -2.45
CA THR A 165 -6.65 -20.56 -3.28
C THR A 165 -6.44 -20.01 -4.68
N GLY A 166 -5.27 -20.25 -5.25
CA GLY A 166 -5.00 -20.00 -6.67
C GLY A 166 -5.38 -18.58 -7.11
N ASP A 167 -6.21 -18.50 -8.16
CA ASP A 167 -6.63 -17.22 -8.75
C ASP A 167 -7.62 -16.42 -7.88
N ALA A 168 -8.14 -17.00 -6.78
CA ALA A 168 -8.93 -16.24 -5.81
C ALA A 168 -8.07 -15.27 -4.99
N ILE A 169 -6.75 -15.47 -4.95
CA ILE A 169 -5.79 -14.56 -4.32
C ILE A 169 -5.51 -13.41 -5.31
N PRO A 170 -5.70 -12.14 -4.94
CA PRO A 170 -5.35 -11.02 -5.80
C PRO A 170 -3.92 -11.12 -6.32
N ARG A 171 -3.70 -10.95 -7.62
CA ARG A 171 -2.37 -11.07 -8.25
C ARG A 171 -1.31 -10.20 -7.57
N ALA A 172 -1.67 -8.98 -7.20
CA ALA A 172 -0.79 -8.07 -6.47
C ALA A 172 -0.36 -8.65 -5.11
N ALA A 173 -1.27 -9.30 -4.37
CA ALA A 173 -0.93 -9.95 -3.09
C ALA A 173 0.01 -11.14 -3.29
N GLN A 174 -0.18 -11.94 -4.36
CA GLN A 174 0.74 -13.02 -4.71
C GLN A 174 2.15 -12.51 -5.02
N ILE A 175 2.27 -11.37 -5.71
CA ILE A 175 3.55 -10.72 -6.02
C ILE A 175 4.24 -10.25 -4.73
N ILE A 176 3.50 -9.57 -3.86
CA ILE A 176 4.01 -9.07 -2.57
C ILE A 176 4.49 -10.25 -1.71
N ALA A 177 3.72 -11.35 -1.63
CA ALA A 177 4.07 -12.53 -0.86
C ALA A 177 5.42 -13.15 -1.27
N VAL A 178 5.70 -13.23 -2.57
CA VAL A 178 6.98 -13.76 -3.08
C VAL A 178 8.14 -12.82 -2.74
N ALA A 179 7.95 -11.51 -2.96
CA ALA A 179 8.98 -10.51 -2.68
C ALA A 179 9.31 -10.42 -1.19
N ASP A 180 8.29 -10.38 -0.32
CA ASP A 180 8.47 -10.37 1.15
C ASP A 180 9.17 -11.64 1.63
N ALA A 181 8.77 -12.83 1.16
CA ALA A 181 9.42 -14.08 1.51
C ALA A 181 10.89 -14.08 1.11
N TYR A 182 11.25 -13.64 -0.09
CA TYR A 182 12.64 -13.55 -0.53
C TYR A 182 13.46 -12.63 0.37
N GLU A 183 12.96 -11.41 0.61
CA GLU A 183 13.64 -10.44 1.48
C GLU A 183 13.73 -10.95 2.93
N ALA A 184 12.70 -11.63 3.43
CA ALA A 184 12.73 -12.25 4.75
C ALA A 184 13.77 -13.38 4.87
N ILE A 185 14.04 -14.11 3.78
CA ILE A 185 15.02 -15.22 3.75
C ILE A 185 16.44 -14.68 3.60
N THR A 186 16.66 -13.66 2.79
CA THR A 186 17.97 -13.10 2.44
C THR A 186 18.46 -12.02 3.40
N THR A 187 17.58 -11.43 4.22
CA THR A 187 17.96 -10.45 5.23
C THR A 187 18.40 -11.14 6.53
N PRO A 188 19.57 -10.80 7.09
CA PRO A 188 19.99 -11.35 8.39
C PRO A 188 19.04 -10.87 9.50
N ARG A 189 18.68 -11.78 10.40
CA ARG A 189 17.89 -11.48 11.60
C ARG A 189 18.69 -11.88 12.85
N PRO A 190 18.40 -11.31 14.03
CA PRO A 190 19.16 -11.61 15.25
C PRO A 190 19.34 -13.11 15.53
N TYR A 191 18.41 -13.95 15.06
CA TYR A 191 18.35 -15.39 15.35
C TYR A 191 18.57 -16.28 14.12
N ARG A 192 18.75 -15.66 12.92
CA ARG A 192 18.92 -16.41 11.67
C ARG A 192 19.92 -15.72 10.76
N ARG A 193 20.94 -16.46 10.34
CA ARG A 193 21.86 -16.01 9.28
C ARG A 193 21.09 -15.85 7.97
N ALA A 194 21.47 -14.84 7.18
CA ALA A 194 20.97 -14.70 5.82
C ALA A 194 21.30 -15.96 5.01
N VAL A 195 20.35 -16.37 4.19
CA VAL A 195 20.54 -17.42 3.18
C VAL A 195 21.07 -16.75 1.92
N THR A 196 21.90 -17.44 1.12
CA THR A 196 22.38 -16.87 -0.14
C THR A 196 21.24 -16.66 -1.13
N PRO A 197 21.36 -15.71 -2.07
CA PRO A 197 20.32 -15.47 -3.09
C PRO A 197 19.95 -16.75 -3.86
N GLU A 198 20.94 -17.57 -4.22
CA GLU A 198 20.74 -18.83 -4.96
C GLU A 198 19.92 -19.84 -4.17
N ALA A 199 20.21 -19.98 -2.86
CA ALA A 199 19.48 -20.89 -1.98
C ALA A 199 18.06 -20.35 -1.73
N ALA A 200 17.86 -19.02 -1.63
CA ALA A 200 16.53 -18.43 -1.53
C ALA A 200 15.69 -18.68 -2.79
N VAL A 201 16.28 -18.54 -3.97
CA VAL A 201 15.62 -18.87 -5.25
C VAL A 201 15.23 -20.36 -5.30
N ALA A 202 16.11 -21.26 -4.85
CA ALA A 202 15.80 -22.68 -4.79
C ALA A 202 14.61 -22.98 -3.85
N GLU A 203 14.52 -22.29 -2.71
CA GLU A 203 13.40 -22.40 -1.76
C GLU A 203 12.10 -21.88 -2.37
N LEU A 204 12.11 -20.70 -3.01
CA LEU A 204 10.93 -20.16 -3.69
C LEU A 204 10.39 -21.13 -4.75
N ARG A 205 11.28 -21.71 -5.58
CA ARG A 205 10.88 -22.69 -6.61
C ARG A 205 10.33 -23.98 -6.00
N ALA A 206 10.91 -24.46 -4.89
CA ALA A 206 10.39 -25.62 -4.18
C ALA A 206 8.99 -25.39 -3.59
N CYS A 207 8.66 -24.14 -3.28
CA CYS A 207 7.35 -23.73 -2.77
C CYS A 207 6.36 -23.30 -3.88
N ALA A 208 6.77 -23.27 -5.14
CA ALA A 208 5.89 -22.95 -6.26
C ALA A 208 4.78 -24.01 -6.42
N GLY A 209 3.55 -23.57 -6.64
CA GLY A 209 2.35 -24.43 -6.70
C GLY A 209 1.79 -24.83 -5.34
N THR A 210 2.49 -24.50 -4.24
CA THR A 210 2.01 -24.72 -2.87
C THR A 210 1.86 -23.41 -2.11
N GLN A 211 2.94 -22.79 -1.70
CA GLN A 211 2.90 -21.49 -1.03
C GLN A 211 2.70 -20.35 -2.04
N PHE A 212 3.37 -20.40 -3.18
CA PHE A 212 3.44 -19.31 -4.15
C PHE A 212 2.88 -19.73 -5.52
N ASP A 213 2.37 -18.75 -6.25
CA ASP A 213 2.01 -18.94 -7.66
C ASP A 213 3.28 -19.20 -8.50
N PRO A 214 3.34 -20.30 -9.27
CA PRO A 214 4.51 -20.62 -10.09
C PRO A 214 4.88 -19.53 -11.12
N VAL A 215 3.87 -18.84 -11.67
CA VAL A 215 4.08 -17.78 -12.66
C VAL A 215 4.76 -16.57 -12.01
N VAL A 216 4.33 -16.21 -10.80
CA VAL A 216 4.93 -15.11 -10.03
C VAL A 216 6.34 -15.45 -9.60
N VAL A 217 6.60 -16.69 -9.14
CA VAL A 217 7.95 -17.14 -8.76
C VAL A 217 8.92 -17.03 -9.93
N GLU A 218 8.55 -17.54 -11.12
CA GLU A 218 9.46 -17.47 -12.28
C GLU A 218 9.66 -16.03 -12.76
N ALA A 219 8.63 -15.18 -12.76
CA ALA A 219 8.78 -13.76 -13.07
C ALA A 219 9.73 -13.07 -12.08
N PHE A 220 9.64 -13.38 -10.79
CA PHE A 220 10.53 -12.87 -9.74
C PHE A 220 11.98 -13.30 -9.96
N VAL A 221 12.21 -14.58 -10.25
CA VAL A 221 13.56 -15.13 -10.47
C VAL A 221 14.21 -14.49 -11.72
N VAL A 222 13.43 -14.26 -12.78
CA VAL A 222 13.94 -13.55 -13.97
C VAL A 222 14.35 -12.12 -13.61
N GLU A 223 13.56 -11.40 -12.81
CA GLU A 223 13.90 -10.02 -12.35
C GLU A 223 15.19 -9.98 -11.53
N LEU A 224 15.42 -10.95 -10.66
CA LEU A 224 16.66 -11.03 -9.88
C LEU A 224 17.91 -11.14 -10.76
N ASN A 225 17.80 -11.77 -11.93
CA ASN A 225 18.93 -11.99 -12.85
C ASN A 225 19.17 -10.80 -13.81
N VAL A 226 18.20 -9.90 -13.98
CA VAL A 226 18.29 -8.82 -14.98
C VAL A 226 19.03 -7.59 -14.43
N ALA A 227 18.96 -7.30 -13.15
CA ALA A 227 19.67 -6.17 -12.57
C ALA A 227 20.04 -6.43 -11.10
N PRO A 228 21.33 -6.44 -10.77
CA PRO A 228 21.76 -6.22 -9.38
C PRO A 228 21.41 -4.78 -9.01
N THR A 229 20.34 -4.61 -8.23
CA THR A 229 19.86 -3.30 -7.82
C THR A 229 20.65 -2.79 -6.64
N SER A 230 21.06 -1.53 -6.70
CA SER A 230 21.71 -0.86 -5.58
C SER A 230 20.69 -0.53 -4.49
N GLU A 231 21.12 -0.50 -3.24
CA GLU A 231 20.29 -0.05 -2.10
C GLU A 231 19.70 1.36 -2.35
N LEU A 232 20.43 2.21 -3.07
CA LEU A 232 19.99 3.55 -3.44
C LEU A 232 18.77 3.53 -4.38
N GLU A 233 18.69 2.56 -5.31
CA GLU A 233 17.53 2.40 -6.20
C GLU A 233 16.31 1.93 -5.42
N HIS A 234 16.48 1.02 -4.46
CA HIS A 234 15.40 0.59 -3.56
C HIS A 234 14.85 1.76 -2.76
N LEU A 235 15.71 2.58 -2.16
CA LEU A 235 15.30 3.76 -1.41
C LEU A 235 14.60 4.81 -2.29
N THR A 236 14.99 4.94 -3.55
CA THR A 236 14.32 5.84 -4.49
C THR A 236 12.88 5.38 -4.79
N VAL A 237 12.66 4.08 -4.97
CA VAL A 237 11.30 3.53 -5.18
C VAL A 237 10.47 3.63 -3.91
N TYR A 238 11.06 3.38 -2.74
CA TYR A 238 10.41 3.59 -1.45
C TYR A 238 9.93 5.04 -1.30
N GLN A 239 10.80 6.02 -1.57
CA GLN A 239 10.43 7.43 -1.49
C GLN A 239 9.29 7.77 -2.46
N ARG A 240 9.31 7.22 -3.67
CA ARG A 240 8.21 7.37 -4.64
C ARG A 240 6.91 6.75 -4.13
N ALA A 241 6.97 5.59 -3.46
CA ALA A 241 5.80 4.96 -2.87
C ALA A 241 5.18 5.82 -1.76
N VAL A 242 6.01 6.39 -0.90
CA VAL A 242 5.58 7.34 0.13
C VAL A 242 5.01 8.61 -0.50
N ASP A 243 5.62 9.11 -1.58
CA ASP A 243 5.11 10.29 -2.30
C ASP A 243 3.83 9.99 -3.09
N ALA A 244 3.66 8.76 -3.62
CA ALA A 244 2.43 8.35 -4.32
C ALA A 244 1.21 8.40 -3.39
N VAL A 245 1.35 8.06 -2.11
CA VAL A 245 0.28 8.25 -1.12
C VAL A 245 -0.16 9.72 -1.06
N ARG A 246 0.76 10.67 -1.29
CA ARG A 246 0.47 12.12 -1.34
C ARG A 246 -0.30 12.53 -2.58
N PHE A 247 -0.24 11.77 -3.68
CA PHE A 247 -0.88 12.09 -4.96
C PHE A 247 -2.24 11.42 -5.15
N THR A 248 -2.47 10.22 -4.61
CA THR A 248 -3.78 9.54 -4.67
C THR A 248 -4.88 10.28 -3.91
N ALA A 249 -4.48 11.27 -3.13
CA ALA A 249 -5.35 12.10 -2.31
C ALA A 249 -5.70 13.46 -2.97
N ARG A 250 -5.43 13.65 -4.25
CA ARG A 250 -5.85 14.82 -5.05
C ARG A 250 -6.97 14.45 -6.00
#